data_a7ce26c02512954f8c9f3b907cd5b5cd
#
_entry.id   a7ce26c02512954f8c9f3b907cd5b5cd
#
_cell.length_a   1.000
_cell.length_b   1.000
_cell.length_c   1.000
_cell.angle_alpha   90.00
_cell.angle_beta   90.00
_cell.angle_gamma   90.00
#
_symmetry.space_group_name_H-M   'P 1'
#
loop_
_entity.id
_entity.type
_entity.pdbx_description
1 polymer ?
#
loop_
_entity_poly.entity_id
_entity_poly.type
_entity_poly.pdbx_seq_one_letter_code
_entity_poly.pdbx_strand_id
1 'polypeptide(L)'
;MNRKLAYSIPLIFALLLASCGGSAPVETPPPDAPPPPAEEATIPPEKPVAESEPTTAPESDFDPQPPDGQRIKFESSDGTALVGYYYPASVPDAPIVVLMHWAGGDQTDWQKNGMIDWLQNRGTSGGMQSPAQQSVIYPSMPEGASFAVFTFDFRGFGESAGKFDQAGGLLDAKAGYEIAKTLEGIDPTRMAGIGSSIGSDGVVDGCTEGCLGALSFSPGGYLTVPYADAVKTLDDAGKPVTCVASEGDSASANACRETAGENYQSIIYSGSAHGDQLFQNPPDGFGQMIFDWLALVFEVE
;
A
#
# COMPACT_ATOMS: atom_id res chain seq x y z
N MET A 1 42.29 -17.96 43.03
CA MET A 1 41.94 -16.94 44.07
C MET A 1 40.64 -16.25 43.62
N ASN A 2 39.54 -16.58 44.30
CA ASN A 2 38.18 -16.10 44.03
C ASN A 2 37.97 -14.71 44.62
N ARG A 3 37.41 -13.78 43.86
CA ARG A 3 36.69 -12.65 44.45
C ARG A 3 35.36 -12.46 43.72
N LYS A 4 34.25 -12.83 44.39
CA LYS A 4 32.87 -12.48 44.06
C LYS A 4 32.63 -11.06 44.60
N LEU A 5 32.20 -10.13 43.73
CA LEU A 5 31.62 -8.86 44.18
C LEU A 5 30.09 -9.00 44.08
N ALA A 6 29.43 -8.83 45.24
CA ALA A 6 28.00 -8.72 45.37
C ALA A 6 27.61 -7.22 45.31
N TYR A 7 26.67 -6.85 44.45
CA TYR A 7 26.03 -5.53 44.48
C TYR A 7 24.62 -5.65 45.04
N SER A 8 24.43 -4.92 46.16
CA SER A 8 23.15 -4.76 46.84
C SER A 8 22.32 -3.68 46.15
N ILE A 9 21.04 -3.97 45.86
CA ILE A 9 20.05 -3.03 45.35
C ILE A 9 19.28 -2.44 46.54
N PRO A 10 19.16 -1.12 46.71
CA PRO A 10 18.26 -0.53 47.71
C PRO A 10 16.83 -0.43 47.15
N LEU A 11 15.92 -0.92 47.96
CA LEU A 11 14.46 -0.85 47.80
C LEU A 11 14.01 0.58 48.20
N ILE A 12 13.45 1.34 47.23
CA ILE A 12 12.84 2.65 47.51
C ILE A 12 11.32 2.45 47.56
N PHE A 13 10.76 2.66 48.75
CA PHE A 13 9.33 2.74 49.02
C PHE A 13 8.85 4.15 48.64
N ALA A 14 7.90 4.26 47.71
CA ALA A 14 7.22 5.51 47.41
C ALA A 14 5.81 5.51 48.04
N LEU A 15 5.57 6.51 48.88
CA LEU A 15 4.28 6.77 49.53
C LEU A 15 3.26 7.29 48.52
N LEU A 16 2.09 6.72 48.56
CA LEU A 16 0.89 7.23 47.91
C LEU A 16 0.22 8.27 48.79
N LEU A 17 0.12 9.50 48.32
CA LEU A 17 -0.75 10.52 48.88
C LEU A 17 -2.02 10.60 48.05
N ALA A 18 -3.15 10.19 48.61
CA ALA A 18 -4.47 10.37 48.06
C ALA A 18 -4.93 11.83 48.31
N SER A 19 -5.26 12.55 47.24
CA SER A 19 -5.90 13.87 47.27
C SER A 19 -7.35 13.71 46.84
N CYS A 20 -8.30 13.87 47.78
CA CYS A 20 -9.72 14.02 47.51
C CYS A 20 -10.00 15.47 47.07
N GLY A 21 -10.32 15.66 45.79
CA GLY A 21 -10.87 16.92 45.28
C GLY A 21 -12.34 16.75 44.95
N GLY A 22 -13.21 17.41 45.72
CA GLY A 22 -14.65 17.42 45.50
C GLY A 22 -15.04 18.25 44.28
N SER A 23 -15.86 17.67 43.42
CA SER A 23 -16.47 18.36 42.29
C SER A 23 -17.76 19.06 42.73
N ALA A 24 -17.86 20.37 42.44
CA ALA A 24 -19.09 21.15 42.60
C ALA A 24 -20.11 20.80 41.49
N PRO A 25 -21.41 20.87 41.75
CA PRO A 25 -22.45 20.59 40.75
C PRO A 25 -22.51 21.68 39.68
N VAL A 26 -22.52 21.28 38.43
CA VAL A 26 -22.76 22.13 37.26
C VAL A 26 -24.27 22.28 37.11
N GLU A 27 -24.79 23.50 37.23
CA GLU A 27 -26.16 23.85 36.88
C GLU A 27 -26.36 23.80 35.36
N THR A 28 -27.33 22.99 34.93
CA THR A 28 -27.77 22.95 33.53
C THR A 28 -28.73 24.14 33.26
N PRO A 29 -28.53 24.88 32.14
CA PRO A 29 -29.50 25.90 31.73
C PRO A 29 -30.83 25.29 31.25
N PRO A 30 -31.94 26.00 31.37
CA PRO A 30 -33.24 25.52 30.93
C PRO A 30 -33.34 25.38 29.42
N PRO A 31 -34.21 24.47 28.90
CA PRO A 31 -34.33 24.22 27.47
C PRO A 31 -34.98 25.43 26.76
N ASP A 32 -34.42 25.80 25.62
CA ASP A 32 -34.94 26.83 24.73
C ASP A 32 -36.35 26.49 24.20
N ALA A 33 -37.19 27.50 24.08
CA ALA A 33 -38.54 27.41 23.56
C ALA A 33 -38.52 27.03 22.06
N PRO A 34 -39.53 26.26 21.56
CA PRO A 34 -39.60 25.88 20.16
C PRO A 34 -39.82 27.11 19.24
N PRO A 35 -39.19 27.12 18.04
CA PRO A 35 -39.40 28.17 17.07
C PRO A 35 -40.82 28.14 16.49
N PRO A 36 -41.33 29.30 16.03
CA PRO A 36 -42.66 29.40 15.43
C PRO A 36 -42.75 28.63 14.11
N PRO A 37 -43.95 28.19 13.69
CA PRO A 37 -44.13 27.42 12.46
C PRO A 37 -43.70 28.25 11.22
N ALA A 38 -42.97 27.63 10.32
CA ALA A 38 -42.58 28.23 9.04
C ALA A 38 -43.80 28.42 8.15
N GLU A 39 -43.93 29.59 7.56
CA GLU A 39 -44.92 29.91 6.52
C GLU A 39 -44.68 29.02 5.28
N GLU A 40 -45.75 28.38 4.84
CA GLU A 40 -45.77 27.50 3.70
C GLU A 40 -45.59 28.31 2.39
N ALA A 41 -44.39 28.24 1.81
CA ALA A 41 -44.10 28.88 0.52
C ALA A 41 -44.79 28.07 -0.61
N THR A 42 -45.75 28.71 -1.26
CA THR A 42 -46.38 28.17 -2.48
C THR A 42 -45.37 28.07 -3.62
N ILE A 43 -45.09 26.84 -4.06
CA ILE A 43 -44.22 26.55 -5.21
C ILE A 43 -45.03 26.82 -6.52
N PRO A 44 -44.49 27.62 -7.46
CA PRO A 44 -45.11 27.79 -8.78
C PRO A 44 -45.04 26.44 -9.58
N PRO A 45 -45.98 26.17 -10.48
CA PRO A 45 -45.96 24.93 -11.27
C PRO A 45 -44.74 24.88 -12.19
N GLU A 46 -44.01 23.80 -12.04
CA GLU A 46 -42.83 23.47 -12.82
C GLU A 46 -43.21 23.18 -14.27
N LYS A 47 -42.51 23.82 -15.23
CA LYS A 47 -42.67 23.51 -16.68
C LYS A 47 -42.17 22.08 -16.93
N PRO A 48 -42.80 21.33 -17.85
CA PRO A 48 -42.29 20.01 -18.20
C PRO A 48 -40.88 20.14 -18.76
N VAL A 49 -39.93 19.53 -18.05
CA VAL A 49 -38.58 19.32 -18.55
C VAL A 49 -38.67 18.26 -19.64
N ALA A 50 -38.24 18.59 -20.84
CA ALA A 50 -38.11 17.61 -21.92
C ALA A 50 -37.18 16.49 -21.44
N GLU A 51 -37.72 15.26 -21.45
CA GLU A 51 -36.98 14.03 -21.15
C GLU A 51 -35.85 13.92 -22.20
N SER A 52 -34.61 14.19 -21.76
CA SER A 52 -33.44 13.94 -22.60
C SER A 52 -33.29 12.43 -22.70
N GLU A 53 -33.37 11.92 -23.93
CA GLU A 53 -33.06 10.51 -24.24
C GLU A 53 -31.68 10.18 -23.60
N PRO A 54 -31.53 9.02 -22.95
CA PRO A 54 -30.25 8.60 -22.41
C PRO A 54 -29.26 8.47 -23.57
N THR A 55 -28.26 9.35 -23.59
CA THR A 55 -27.11 9.19 -24.48
C THR A 55 -26.38 7.94 -23.99
N THR A 56 -26.56 6.83 -24.71
CA THR A 56 -25.73 5.64 -24.50
C THR A 56 -24.28 6.05 -24.79
N ALA A 57 -23.44 6.00 -23.77
CA ALA A 57 -22.00 6.08 -23.99
C ALA A 57 -21.59 5.02 -25.03
N PRO A 58 -20.64 5.30 -25.93
CA PRO A 58 -20.17 4.30 -26.88
C PRO A 58 -19.72 3.08 -26.09
N GLU A 59 -20.29 1.91 -26.39
CA GLU A 59 -19.80 0.63 -25.89
C GLU A 59 -18.34 0.53 -26.32
N SER A 60 -17.43 0.42 -25.36
CA SER A 60 -16.03 0.17 -25.68
C SER A 60 -15.93 -1.25 -26.24
N ASP A 61 -15.31 -1.42 -27.41
CA ASP A 61 -15.01 -2.74 -28.00
C ASP A 61 -13.94 -3.52 -27.15
N PHE A 62 -13.69 -3.08 -25.92
CA PHE A 62 -12.73 -3.72 -25.02
C PHE A 62 -13.35 -4.98 -24.40
N ASP A 63 -12.80 -6.14 -24.77
CA ASP A 63 -13.08 -7.43 -24.14
C ASP A 63 -12.07 -7.64 -22.99
N PRO A 64 -12.48 -7.45 -21.71
CA PRO A 64 -11.56 -7.53 -20.59
C PRO A 64 -11.02 -8.96 -20.47
N GLN A 65 -9.70 -9.07 -20.33
CA GLN A 65 -9.04 -10.34 -20.13
C GLN A 65 -9.51 -11.02 -18.82
N PRO A 66 -9.38 -12.38 -18.71
CA PRO A 66 -9.72 -13.08 -17.47
C PRO A 66 -8.98 -12.51 -16.25
N PRO A 67 -9.65 -12.41 -15.07
CA PRO A 67 -9.06 -11.85 -13.86
C PRO A 67 -7.97 -12.72 -13.23
N ASP A 68 -7.92 -13.99 -13.60
CA ASP A 68 -6.99 -14.97 -13.04
C ASP A 68 -5.53 -14.64 -13.39
N GLY A 69 -4.62 -14.94 -12.47
CA GLY A 69 -3.19 -14.71 -12.65
C GLY A 69 -2.61 -15.51 -13.83
N GLN A 70 -2.05 -14.79 -14.78
CA GLN A 70 -1.34 -15.35 -15.93
C GLN A 70 0.13 -15.53 -15.55
N ARG A 71 0.60 -16.78 -15.57
CA ARG A 71 1.98 -17.11 -15.21
C ARG A 71 2.96 -16.60 -16.27
N ILE A 72 3.87 -15.74 -15.89
CA ILE A 72 4.90 -15.13 -16.74
C ILE A 72 6.26 -15.70 -16.36
N LYS A 73 7.03 -16.14 -17.35
CA LYS A 73 8.45 -16.49 -17.18
C LYS A 73 9.30 -15.40 -17.81
N PHE A 74 10.29 -14.94 -17.08
CA PHE A 74 11.23 -13.93 -17.55
C PHE A 74 12.61 -14.16 -16.95
N GLU A 75 13.58 -13.35 -17.31
CA GLU A 75 14.95 -13.51 -16.83
C GLU A 75 15.44 -12.17 -16.25
N SER A 76 16.16 -12.28 -15.16
CA SER A 76 16.98 -11.17 -14.66
C SER A 76 18.16 -10.93 -15.60
N SER A 77 18.77 -9.74 -15.55
CA SER A 77 19.86 -9.37 -16.47
C SER A 77 21.10 -10.24 -16.39
N ASP A 78 21.25 -11.04 -15.32
CA ASP A 78 22.30 -12.03 -15.16
C ASP A 78 21.92 -13.45 -15.64
N GLY A 79 20.73 -13.59 -16.26
CA GLY A 79 20.21 -14.86 -16.77
C GLY A 79 19.50 -15.73 -15.73
N THR A 80 19.27 -15.23 -14.52
CA THR A 80 18.47 -15.97 -13.53
C THR A 80 17.01 -16.04 -13.99
N ALA A 81 16.46 -17.25 -14.11
CA ALA A 81 15.08 -17.46 -14.50
C ALA A 81 14.12 -17.11 -13.33
N LEU A 82 13.18 -16.21 -13.60
CA LEU A 82 12.21 -15.73 -12.67
C LEU A 82 10.78 -16.09 -13.12
N VAL A 83 9.88 -16.18 -12.14
CA VAL A 83 8.47 -16.44 -12.35
C VAL A 83 7.65 -15.35 -11.68
N GLY A 84 6.70 -14.82 -12.43
CA GLY A 84 5.74 -13.86 -11.94
C GLY A 84 4.33 -14.20 -12.41
N TYR A 85 3.37 -13.41 -11.93
CA TYR A 85 1.96 -13.53 -12.25
C TYR A 85 1.38 -12.18 -12.61
N TYR A 86 0.77 -12.12 -13.77
CA TYR A 86 0.08 -10.95 -14.28
C TYR A 86 -1.42 -11.08 -14.09
N TYR A 87 -2.04 -10.08 -13.51
CA TYR A 87 -3.49 -9.96 -13.31
C TYR A 87 -3.97 -8.74 -14.08
N PRO A 88 -4.66 -8.92 -15.22
CA PRO A 88 -5.07 -7.81 -16.07
C PRO A 88 -6.16 -6.96 -15.42
N ALA A 89 -6.16 -5.66 -15.73
CA ALA A 89 -7.23 -4.74 -15.35
C ALA A 89 -8.54 -5.08 -16.07
N SER A 90 -9.65 -4.47 -15.60
CA SER A 90 -10.95 -4.56 -16.30
C SER A 90 -11.13 -3.49 -17.38
N VAL A 91 -10.15 -2.57 -17.52
CA VAL A 91 -10.16 -1.47 -18.49
C VAL A 91 -8.90 -1.53 -19.36
N PRO A 92 -8.97 -1.04 -20.63
CA PRO A 92 -7.79 -0.96 -21.49
C PRO A 92 -6.83 0.14 -21.03
N ASP A 93 -5.58 0.05 -21.49
CA ASP A 93 -4.52 1.03 -21.22
C ASP A 93 -4.44 1.39 -19.73
N ALA A 94 -4.62 0.37 -18.88
CA ALA A 94 -4.68 0.53 -17.44
C ALA A 94 -3.30 0.87 -16.84
N PRO A 95 -3.26 1.64 -15.76
CA PRO A 95 -2.05 1.72 -14.95
C PRO A 95 -1.74 0.36 -14.33
N ILE A 96 -0.46 0.09 -14.08
CA ILE A 96 -0.02 -1.17 -13.50
C ILE A 96 0.69 -0.98 -12.16
N VAL A 97 0.36 -1.81 -11.18
CA VAL A 97 1.05 -1.89 -9.88
C VAL A 97 1.95 -3.12 -9.84
N VAL A 98 3.25 -2.90 -9.64
CA VAL A 98 4.24 -3.97 -9.43
C VAL A 98 4.33 -4.27 -7.94
N LEU A 99 4.02 -5.50 -7.55
CA LEU A 99 4.01 -5.94 -6.15
C LEU A 99 5.24 -6.83 -5.88
N MET A 100 6.05 -6.46 -4.87
CA MET A 100 7.28 -7.16 -4.51
C MET A 100 7.20 -7.68 -3.07
N HIS A 101 7.31 -9.01 -2.91
CA HIS A 101 7.13 -9.71 -1.64
C HIS A 101 8.30 -9.54 -0.66
N TRP A 102 8.12 -9.97 0.58
CA TRP A 102 9.12 -10.00 1.63
C TRP A 102 9.87 -11.34 1.70
N ALA A 103 11.00 -11.39 2.43
CA ALA A 103 11.79 -12.61 2.57
C ALA A 103 11.13 -13.72 3.42
N GLY A 104 10.03 -13.43 4.09
CA GLY A 104 9.27 -14.39 4.89
C GLY A 104 8.17 -15.13 4.13
N GLY A 105 7.97 -14.82 2.84
CA GLY A 105 6.91 -15.38 1.99
C GLY A 105 7.30 -15.39 0.52
N ASP A 106 6.30 -15.29 -0.33
CA ASP A 106 6.41 -15.29 -1.79
C ASP A 106 5.31 -14.38 -2.39
N GLN A 107 5.23 -14.34 -3.70
CA GLN A 107 4.27 -13.50 -4.43
C GLN A 107 2.79 -13.80 -4.07
N THR A 108 2.46 -14.97 -3.53
CA THR A 108 1.08 -15.33 -3.15
C THR A 108 0.55 -14.56 -1.95
N ASP A 109 1.40 -13.90 -1.17
CA ASP A 109 1.00 -13.12 -0.01
C ASP A 109 0.12 -11.92 -0.41
N TRP A 110 0.35 -11.34 -1.58
CA TRP A 110 -0.45 -10.25 -2.15
C TRP A 110 -1.88 -10.65 -2.51
N GLN A 111 -2.10 -11.92 -2.87
CA GLN A 111 -3.45 -12.45 -3.06
C GLN A 111 -4.11 -12.77 -1.72
N LYS A 112 -3.36 -13.36 -0.78
CA LYS A 112 -3.87 -13.70 0.56
C LYS A 112 -4.34 -12.47 1.34
N ASN A 113 -3.69 -11.32 1.19
CA ASN A 113 -4.06 -10.08 1.86
C ASN A 113 -5.12 -9.25 1.09
N GLY A 114 -5.57 -9.71 -0.07
CA GLY A 114 -6.64 -9.10 -0.86
C GLY A 114 -6.22 -7.92 -1.75
N MET A 115 -4.94 -7.56 -1.79
CA MET A 115 -4.44 -6.44 -2.57
C MET A 115 -4.74 -6.60 -4.07
N ILE A 116 -4.51 -7.79 -4.63
CA ILE A 116 -4.69 -8.03 -6.07
C ILE A 116 -6.14 -7.84 -6.48
N ASP A 117 -7.08 -8.49 -5.79
CA ASP A 117 -8.51 -8.40 -6.10
C ASP A 117 -9.02 -6.96 -5.96
N TRP A 118 -8.56 -6.27 -4.92
CA TRP A 118 -8.93 -4.88 -4.69
C TRP A 118 -8.42 -3.96 -5.81
N LEU A 119 -7.16 -4.08 -6.21
CA LEU A 119 -6.57 -3.29 -7.29
C LEU A 119 -7.27 -3.52 -8.63
N GLN A 120 -7.65 -4.77 -8.95
CA GLN A 120 -8.33 -5.07 -10.20
C GLN A 120 -9.74 -4.47 -10.29
N ASN A 121 -10.42 -4.18 -9.16
CA ASN A 121 -11.77 -3.58 -9.10
C ASN A 121 -12.74 -4.14 -10.15
N ARG A 122 -12.80 -5.47 -10.29
CA ARG A 122 -13.64 -6.13 -11.31
C ARG A 122 -15.11 -6.26 -10.94
N GLY A 123 -15.61 -5.40 -10.05
CA GLY A 123 -16.95 -5.39 -9.52
C GLY A 123 -17.11 -6.29 -8.27
N THR A 124 -18.34 -6.32 -7.71
CA THR A 124 -18.65 -7.08 -6.48
C THR A 124 -18.56 -8.59 -6.64
N SER A 125 -18.46 -9.09 -7.87
CA SER A 125 -18.25 -10.50 -8.19
C SER A 125 -16.77 -10.88 -8.30
N GLY A 126 -15.85 -9.90 -8.28
CA GLY A 126 -14.42 -10.15 -8.20
C GLY A 126 -14.12 -10.75 -6.83
N GLY A 127 -13.74 -12.01 -6.84
CA GLY A 127 -13.30 -12.85 -5.76
C GLY A 127 -13.55 -12.32 -4.35
N MET A 128 -14.75 -12.52 -3.81
CA MET A 128 -14.95 -12.33 -2.38
C MET A 128 -14.03 -13.31 -1.67
N GLN A 129 -12.87 -12.85 -1.28
CA GLN A 129 -12.09 -13.56 -0.28
C GLN A 129 -12.99 -13.78 0.94
N SER A 130 -12.96 -14.98 1.47
CA SER A 130 -13.67 -15.26 2.72
C SER A 130 -13.31 -14.16 3.72
N PRO A 131 -14.29 -13.53 4.40
CA PRO A 131 -14.03 -12.51 5.42
C PRO A 131 -13.01 -12.93 6.49
N ALA A 132 -12.76 -14.22 6.62
CA ALA A 132 -11.76 -14.79 7.53
C ALA A 132 -10.32 -14.71 7.01
N GLN A 133 -10.10 -14.36 5.73
CA GLN A 133 -8.76 -14.30 5.12
C GLN A 133 -8.29 -12.85 4.85
N GLN A 134 -9.19 -11.87 4.92
CA GLN A 134 -8.87 -10.48 4.67
C GLN A 134 -8.66 -9.74 5.99
N SER A 135 -7.41 -9.41 6.31
CA SER A 135 -7.07 -8.60 7.49
C SER A 135 -7.17 -7.10 7.21
N VAL A 136 -6.84 -6.65 5.99
CA VAL A 136 -6.90 -5.24 5.59
C VAL A 136 -8.31 -4.89 5.10
N ILE A 137 -8.83 -3.77 5.60
CA ILE A 137 -10.07 -3.16 5.09
C ILE A 137 -9.67 -2.09 4.08
N TYR A 138 -9.84 -2.42 2.80
CA TYR A 138 -9.62 -1.49 1.71
C TYR A 138 -10.90 -0.66 1.45
N PRO A 139 -10.79 0.64 1.15
CA PRO A 139 -11.92 1.43 0.68
C PRO A 139 -12.38 0.95 -0.70
N SER A 140 -13.61 1.29 -1.08
CA SER A 140 -14.08 1.01 -2.44
C SER A 140 -13.26 1.79 -3.45
N MET A 141 -12.85 1.15 -4.54
CA MET A 141 -12.30 1.84 -5.69
C MET A 141 -13.39 2.68 -6.37
N PRO A 142 -13.04 3.83 -6.95
CA PRO A 142 -13.96 4.59 -7.80
C PRO A 142 -14.50 3.76 -8.96
N GLU A 143 -15.68 4.11 -9.44
CA GLU A 143 -16.27 3.46 -10.61
C GLU A 143 -15.36 3.65 -11.83
N GLY A 144 -15.07 2.58 -12.54
CA GLY A 144 -14.19 2.58 -13.72
C GLY A 144 -12.68 2.61 -13.39
N ALA A 145 -12.27 2.80 -12.14
CA ALA A 145 -10.87 2.65 -11.76
C ALA A 145 -10.51 1.16 -11.63
N SER A 146 -9.51 0.71 -12.38
CA SER A 146 -8.99 -0.65 -12.31
C SER A 146 -7.51 -0.64 -12.66
N PHE A 147 -6.72 -1.34 -11.88
CA PHE A 147 -5.28 -1.47 -12.07
C PHE A 147 -4.95 -2.87 -12.56
N ALA A 148 -4.05 -2.97 -13.51
CA ALA A 148 -3.34 -4.21 -13.76
C ALA A 148 -2.34 -4.44 -12.60
N VAL A 149 -2.07 -5.70 -12.30
CA VAL A 149 -1.12 -6.07 -11.23
C VAL A 149 -0.10 -7.05 -11.79
N PHE A 150 1.15 -6.80 -11.49
CA PHE A 150 2.21 -7.77 -11.71
C PHE A 150 2.93 -8.06 -10.40
N THR A 151 3.07 -9.33 -10.05
CA THR A 151 3.86 -9.77 -8.91
C THR A 151 4.77 -10.91 -9.33
N PHE A 152 5.89 -11.09 -8.64
CA PHE A 152 6.86 -12.13 -8.98
C PHE A 152 7.61 -12.62 -7.75
N ASP A 153 8.21 -13.79 -7.85
CA ASP A 153 9.10 -14.32 -6.85
C ASP A 153 10.54 -13.84 -7.11
N PHE A 154 11.17 -13.21 -6.12
CA PHE A 154 12.61 -12.98 -6.16
C PHE A 154 13.37 -14.30 -6.31
N ARG A 155 14.59 -14.26 -6.85
CA ARG A 155 15.46 -15.46 -6.95
C ARG A 155 15.54 -16.23 -5.64
N GLY A 156 15.37 -17.54 -5.71
CA GLY A 156 15.42 -18.43 -4.55
C GLY A 156 14.16 -18.47 -3.70
N PHE A 157 13.10 -17.76 -4.11
CA PHE A 157 11.76 -17.83 -3.52
C PHE A 157 10.76 -18.45 -4.51
N GLY A 158 9.65 -18.97 -3.98
CA GLY A 158 8.52 -19.50 -4.73
C GLY A 158 8.93 -20.39 -5.91
N GLU A 159 8.60 -19.96 -7.12
CA GLU A 159 8.91 -20.68 -8.36
C GLU A 159 10.15 -20.16 -9.10
N SER A 160 10.79 -19.08 -8.62
CA SER A 160 11.97 -18.50 -9.23
C SER A 160 13.23 -19.30 -8.91
N ALA A 161 14.11 -19.40 -9.89
CA ALA A 161 15.37 -20.13 -9.77
C ALA A 161 16.40 -19.38 -8.91
N GLY A 162 17.54 -20.04 -8.68
CA GLY A 162 18.69 -19.43 -8.04
C GLY A 162 18.64 -19.47 -6.51
N LYS A 163 19.38 -18.55 -5.90
CA LYS A 163 19.44 -18.32 -4.46
C LYS A 163 19.49 -16.81 -4.22
N PHE A 164 18.76 -16.34 -3.25
CA PHE A 164 18.73 -14.91 -2.92
C PHE A 164 20.10 -14.41 -2.43
N ASP A 165 20.52 -13.30 -3.00
CA ASP A 165 21.56 -12.42 -2.51
C ASP A 165 21.17 -10.97 -2.84
N GLN A 166 21.77 -10.01 -2.15
CA GLN A 166 21.37 -8.58 -2.25
C GLN A 166 21.55 -8.02 -3.68
N ALA A 167 22.67 -8.35 -4.33
CA ALA A 167 22.95 -7.82 -5.68
C ALA A 167 22.01 -8.43 -6.73
N GLY A 168 21.76 -9.73 -6.62
CA GLY A 168 20.82 -10.43 -7.46
C GLY A 168 19.38 -9.94 -7.25
N GLY A 169 18.97 -9.71 -6.01
CA GLY A 169 17.65 -9.16 -5.70
C GLY A 169 17.41 -7.79 -6.35
N LEU A 170 18.44 -6.93 -6.41
CA LEU A 170 18.36 -5.66 -7.13
C LEU A 170 18.15 -5.88 -8.65
N LEU A 171 18.83 -6.86 -9.23
CA LEU A 171 18.64 -7.19 -10.66
C LEU A 171 17.23 -7.74 -10.92
N ASP A 172 16.70 -8.54 -10.00
CA ASP A 172 15.34 -9.09 -10.09
C ASP A 172 14.28 -7.99 -10.00
N ALA A 173 14.43 -7.04 -9.07
CA ALA A 173 13.54 -5.90 -8.94
C ALA A 173 13.47 -5.06 -10.23
N LYS A 174 14.63 -4.79 -10.84
CA LYS A 174 14.69 -4.11 -12.14
C LYS A 174 14.04 -4.91 -13.26
N ALA A 175 14.31 -6.23 -13.32
CA ALA A 175 13.70 -7.10 -14.31
C ALA A 175 12.18 -7.19 -14.16
N GLY A 176 11.67 -7.13 -12.91
CA GLY A 176 10.24 -7.06 -12.62
C GLY A 176 9.56 -5.84 -13.23
N TYR A 177 10.16 -4.66 -13.15
CA TYR A 177 9.64 -3.46 -13.82
C TYR A 177 9.77 -3.54 -15.34
N GLU A 178 10.89 -4.07 -15.87
CA GLU A 178 11.09 -4.18 -17.31
C GLU A 178 10.09 -5.14 -17.96
N ILE A 179 9.81 -6.29 -17.35
CA ILE A 179 8.79 -7.21 -17.88
C ILE A 179 7.38 -6.61 -17.75
N ALA A 180 7.09 -5.89 -16.66
CA ALA A 180 5.79 -5.25 -16.46
C ALA A 180 5.43 -4.27 -17.60
N LYS A 181 6.41 -3.55 -18.16
CA LYS A 181 6.20 -2.65 -19.32
C LYS A 181 5.71 -3.35 -20.59
N THR A 182 5.91 -4.65 -20.70
CA THR A 182 5.62 -5.43 -21.92
C THR A 182 4.29 -6.17 -21.85
N LEU A 183 3.57 -6.07 -20.74
CA LEU A 183 2.33 -6.80 -20.51
C LEU A 183 1.18 -6.17 -21.32
N GLU A 184 0.25 -7.01 -21.75
CA GLU A 184 -0.84 -6.59 -22.61
C GLU A 184 -1.91 -5.79 -21.84
N GLY A 185 -2.45 -4.74 -22.46
CA GLY A 185 -3.56 -3.95 -21.92
C GLY A 185 -3.18 -2.92 -20.86
N ILE A 186 -1.87 -2.65 -20.69
CA ILE A 186 -1.39 -1.65 -19.75
C ILE A 186 -0.84 -0.40 -20.45
N ASP A 187 -0.79 0.71 -19.72
CA ASP A 187 -0.01 1.89 -20.10
C ASP A 187 1.39 1.79 -19.45
N PRO A 188 2.46 1.53 -20.22
CA PRO A 188 3.81 1.35 -19.70
C PRO A 188 4.42 2.63 -19.11
N THR A 189 3.78 3.78 -19.29
CA THR A 189 4.19 5.06 -18.70
C THR A 189 3.53 5.34 -17.36
N ARG A 190 2.60 4.47 -16.93
CA ARG A 190 1.82 4.60 -15.70
C ARG A 190 2.00 3.38 -14.81
N MET A 191 3.21 3.21 -14.27
CA MET A 191 3.55 2.13 -13.35
C MET A 191 3.83 2.67 -11.96
N ALA A 192 3.58 1.89 -10.91
CA ALA A 192 4.04 2.18 -9.57
C ALA A 192 4.38 0.87 -8.83
N GLY A 193 5.19 0.96 -7.78
CA GLY A 193 5.58 -0.20 -7.00
C GLY A 193 5.04 -0.18 -5.58
N ILE A 194 4.59 -1.33 -5.08
CA ILE A 194 4.28 -1.57 -3.68
C ILE A 194 5.11 -2.76 -3.21
N GLY A 195 5.90 -2.60 -2.16
CA GLY A 195 6.79 -3.66 -1.72
C GLY A 195 6.95 -3.77 -0.21
N SER A 196 7.34 -4.97 0.22
CA SER A 196 7.45 -5.33 1.62
C SER A 196 8.84 -5.88 1.93
N SER A 197 9.55 -5.37 2.95
CA SER A 197 10.88 -5.78 3.37
C SER A 197 11.90 -5.73 2.20
N ILE A 198 12.46 -6.84 1.74
CA ILE A 198 13.32 -6.86 0.55
C ILE A 198 12.63 -6.26 -0.68
N GLY A 199 11.33 -6.48 -0.82
CA GLY A 199 10.52 -5.89 -1.88
C GLY A 199 10.30 -4.40 -1.70
N SER A 200 10.34 -3.87 -0.46
CA SER A 200 10.23 -2.45 -0.19
C SER A 200 11.42 -1.65 -0.74
N ASP A 201 12.61 -2.20 -0.63
CA ASP A 201 13.80 -1.65 -1.28
C ASP A 201 13.70 -1.87 -2.80
N GLY A 202 13.25 -3.06 -3.23
CA GLY A 202 13.10 -3.40 -4.64
C GLY A 202 12.20 -2.44 -5.43
N VAL A 203 11.07 -2.00 -4.84
CA VAL A 203 10.18 -1.06 -5.54
C VAL A 203 10.75 0.34 -5.63
N VAL A 204 11.64 0.75 -4.73
CA VAL A 204 12.35 2.02 -4.80
C VAL A 204 13.54 1.93 -5.75
N ASP A 205 14.41 0.90 -5.58
CA ASP A 205 15.61 0.70 -6.38
C ASP A 205 15.32 0.38 -7.86
N GLY A 206 14.21 -0.31 -8.12
CA GLY A 206 13.78 -0.72 -9.45
C GLY A 206 12.92 0.31 -10.17
N CYS A 207 12.45 1.37 -9.52
CA CYS A 207 11.55 2.38 -10.08
C CYS A 207 12.25 3.26 -11.13
N THR A 208 12.36 2.76 -12.34
CA THR A 208 13.03 3.38 -13.48
C THR A 208 12.07 4.16 -14.37
N GLU A 209 12.29 4.20 -15.68
CA GLU A 209 11.42 4.84 -16.66
C GLU A 209 10.03 4.22 -16.67
N GLY A 210 8.99 5.06 -16.73
CA GLY A 210 7.58 4.64 -16.67
C GLY A 210 7.06 4.40 -15.27
N CYS A 211 7.92 4.24 -14.25
CA CYS A 211 7.51 4.18 -12.86
C CYS A 211 7.27 5.58 -12.29
N LEU A 212 6.12 5.80 -11.68
CA LEU A 212 5.65 7.08 -11.15
C LEU A 212 5.95 7.27 -9.66
N GLY A 213 6.15 6.20 -8.89
CA GLY A 213 6.42 6.28 -7.45
C GLY A 213 6.46 4.91 -6.76
N ALA A 214 6.79 4.89 -5.47
CA ALA A 214 6.93 3.68 -4.69
C ALA A 214 6.29 3.79 -3.29
N LEU A 215 5.57 2.74 -2.87
CA LEU A 215 5.08 2.54 -1.50
C LEU A 215 5.89 1.41 -0.86
N SER A 216 6.64 1.74 0.16
CA SER A 216 7.70 0.92 0.73
C SER A 216 7.36 0.55 2.17
N PHE A 217 7.05 -0.73 2.43
CA PHE A 217 6.73 -1.26 3.76
C PHE A 217 7.93 -1.93 4.40
N SER A 218 8.41 -1.38 5.51
CA SER A 218 9.53 -1.88 6.32
C SER A 218 10.85 -2.01 5.53
N PRO A 219 11.37 -0.91 4.92
CA PRO A 219 12.66 -0.92 4.24
C PRO A 219 13.83 -1.04 5.22
N GLY A 220 15.00 -1.39 4.70
CA GLY A 220 16.18 -1.54 5.54
C GLY A 220 17.51 -1.53 4.78
N GLY A 221 17.53 -1.19 3.48
CA GLY A 221 18.72 -1.32 2.64
C GLY A 221 19.09 -2.80 2.45
N TYR A 222 18.09 -3.64 2.22
CA TYR A 222 18.22 -5.10 2.05
C TYR A 222 18.80 -5.49 0.70
N LEU A 223 18.80 -4.57 -0.26
CA LEU A 223 19.51 -4.70 -1.52
C LEU A 223 20.85 -3.94 -1.46
N THR A 224 21.54 -3.74 -2.56
CA THR A 224 22.89 -3.15 -2.53
C THR A 224 22.91 -1.62 -2.46
N VAL A 225 21.79 -0.97 -2.68
CA VAL A 225 21.66 0.49 -2.62
C VAL A 225 21.20 0.90 -1.22
N PRO A 226 21.84 1.85 -0.53
CA PRO A 226 21.31 2.40 0.70
C PRO A 226 19.93 3.04 0.45
N TYR A 227 18.94 2.74 1.30
CA TYR A 227 17.56 3.17 1.09
C TYR A 227 17.41 4.69 0.87
N ALA A 228 18.12 5.50 1.66
CA ALA A 228 18.09 6.95 1.51
C ALA A 228 18.64 7.44 0.16
N ASP A 229 19.64 6.75 -0.41
CA ASP A 229 20.21 7.09 -1.72
C ASP A 229 19.25 6.73 -2.85
N ALA A 230 18.55 5.61 -2.72
CA ALA A 230 17.52 5.20 -3.66
C ALA A 230 16.33 6.17 -3.64
N VAL A 231 15.82 6.52 -2.46
CA VAL A 231 14.76 7.52 -2.29
C VAL A 231 15.18 8.87 -2.88
N LYS A 232 16.41 9.32 -2.59
CA LYS A 232 16.92 10.57 -3.15
C LYS A 232 16.90 10.56 -4.69
N THR A 233 17.21 9.44 -5.31
CA THR A 233 17.17 9.31 -6.78
C THR A 233 15.75 9.51 -7.32
N LEU A 234 14.72 8.99 -6.63
CA LEU A 234 13.32 9.17 -7.02
C LEU A 234 12.85 10.60 -6.72
N ASP A 235 13.22 11.16 -5.58
CA ASP A 235 12.89 12.53 -5.19
C ASP A 235 13.46 13.57 -6.19
N ASP A 236 14.72 13.41 -6.58
CA ASP A 236 15.35 14.24 -7.64
C ASP A 236 14.62 14.14 -9.01
N ALA A 237 13.93 13.03 -9.23
CA ALA A 237 13.08 12.80 -10.41
C ALA A 237 11.62 13.23 -10.23
N GLY A 238 11.25 13.80 -9.08
CA GLY A 238 9.88 14.22 -8.74
C GLY A 238 8.91 13.06 -8.48
N LYS A 239 9.43 11.86 -8.18
CA LYS A 239 8.62 10.65 -7.96
C LYS A 239 8.35 10.46 -6.47
N PRO A 240 7.07 10.40 -6.04
CA PRO A 240 6.73 10.24 -4.64
C PRO A 240 7.14 8.86 -4.10
N VAL A 241 7.72 8.88 -2.90
CA VAL A 241 8.01 7.67 -2.11
C VAL A 241 7.34 7.80 -0.75
N THR A 242 6.51 6.84 -0.39
CA THR A 242 5.96 6.72 0.97
C THR A 242 6.60 5.54 1.67
N CYS A 243 7.28 5.83 2.78
CA CYS A 243 7.91 4.84 3.66
C CYS A 243 7.00 4.54 4.84
N VAL A 244 6.69 3.28 5.05
CA VAL A 244 5.81 2.82 6.13
C VAL A 244 6.55 1.80 6.99
N ALA A 245 6.55 1.99 8.30
CA ALA A 245 7.14 1.04 9.25
C ALA A 245 6.39 1.04 10.58
N SER A 246 6.67 0.06 11.43
CA SER A 246 6.23 0.06 12.83
C SER A 246 7.35 0.57 13.73
N GLU A 247 6.99 1.24 14.83
CA GLU A 247 7.96 1.83 15.76
C GLU A 247 8.91 0.79 16.39
N GLY A 248 8.39 -0.39 16.69
CA GLY A 248 9.17 -1.50 17.26
C GLY A 248 9.99 -2.29 16.24
N ASP A 249 9.74 -2.12 14.94
CA ASP A 249 10.63 -2.52 13.85
C ASP A 249 11.70 -1.43 13.67
N SER A 250 12.61 -1.35 14.62
CA SER A 250 13.50 -0.21 14.79
C SER A 250 14.42 0.04 13.60
N ALA A 251 14.83 -1.01 12.87
CA ALA A 251 15.68 -0.86 11.69
C ALA A 251 14.92 -0.11 10.57
N SER A 252 13.72 -0.56 10.26
CA SER A 252 12.88 0.05 9.21
C SER A 252 12.35 1.41 9.62
N ALA A 253 11.96 1.58 10.91
CA ALA A 253 11.54 2.87 11.43
C ALA A 253 12.65 3.92 11.35
N ASN A 254 13.89 3.53 11.60
CA ASN A 254 15.04 4.43 11.46
C ASN A 254 15.31 4.73 9.98
N ALA A 255 15.29 3.74 9.09
CA ALA A 255 15.43 3.96 7.66
C ALA A 255 14.40 4.99 7.14
N CYS A 256 13.13 4.86 7.57
CA CYS A 256 12.09 5.84 7.22
C CYS A 256 12.36 7.24 7.81
N ARG A 257 12.81 7.35 9.07
CA ARG A 257 13.02 8.63 9.75
C ARG A 257 14.28 9.38 9.31
N GLU A 258 15.31 8.65 8.93
CA GLU A 258 16.61 9.20 8.50
C GLU A 258 16.61 9.61 7.03
N THR A 259 15.60 9.20 6.28
CA THR A 259 15.40 9.58 4.87
C THR A 259 14.56 10.85 4.78
N ALA A 260 14.85 11.71 3.80
CA ALA A 260 14.16 12.96 3.55
C ALA A 260 14.11 13.27 2.04
N GLY A 261 13.11 14.05 1.63
CA GLY A 261 12.92 14.53 0.25
C GLY A 261 11.70 15.44 0.16
N GLU A 262 11.54 16.16 -0.94
CA GLU A 262 10.37 17.01 -1.20
C GLU A 262 9.14 16.15 -1.54
N ASN A 263 9.35 15.00 -2.19
CA ASN A 263 8.34 14.03 -2.60
C ASN A 263 8.36 12.78 -1.70
N TYR A 264 8.91 12.90 -0.49
CA TYR A 264 9.05 11.78 0.45
C TYR A 264 8.11 11.94 1.65
N GLN A 265 7.44 10.84 2.01
CA GLN A 265 6.62 10.76 3.21
C GLN A 265 7.04 9.56 4.08
N SER A 266 7.15 9.77 5.40
CA SER A 266 7.39 8.73 6.39
C SER A 266 6.17 8.55 7.27
N ILE A 267 5.65 7.33 7.38
CA ILE A 267 4.52 6.95 8.24
C ILE A 267 4.97 5.85 9.19
N ILE A 268 4.97 6.15 10.49
CA ILE A 268 5.40 5.20 11.52
C ILE A 268 4.21 4.85 12.39
N TYR A 269 3.77 3.61 12.32
CA TYR A 269 2.70 3.08 13.16
C TYR A 269 3.23 2.56 14.50
N SER A 270 2.36 2.51 15.51
CA SER A 270 2.65 1.80 16.75
C SER A 270 2.73 0.29 16.51
N GLY A 271 3.44 -0.44 17.40
CA GLY A 271 3.61 -1.88 17.28
C GLY A 271 4.98 -2.30 16.78
N SER A 272 5.14 -3.55 16.35
CA SER A 272 6.42 -4.14 15.95
C SER A 272 6.31 -5.02 14.69
N ALA A 273 5.23 -4.86 13.93
CA ALA A 273 5.03 -5.60 12.69
C ALA A 273 6.10 -5.22 11.65
N HIS A 274 6.67 -6.22 10.97
CA HIS A 274 7.66 -6.05 9.92
C HIS A 274 7.12 -6.58 8.59
N GLY A 275 7.26 -5.80 7.54
CA GLY A 275 6.90 -6.20 6.18
C GLY A 275 5.42 -6.63 6.08
N ASP A 276 5.17 -7.84 5.59
CA ASP A 276 3.82 -8.37 5.38
C ASP A 276 3.01 -8.57 6.67
N GLN A 277 3.66 -8.58 7.84
CA GLN A 277 2.94 -8.61 9.12
C GLN A 277 2.05 -7.37 9.34
N LEU A 278 2.33 -6.24 8.67
CA LEU A 278 1.45 -5.06 8.65
C LEU A 278 0.10 -5.36 7.99
N PHE A 279 0.07 -6.26 7.01
CA PHE A 279 -1.17 -6.68 6.35
C PHE A 279 -1.95 -7.73 7.15
N GLN A 280 -1.26 -8.51 7.98
CA GLN A 280 -1.89 -9.51 8.85
C GLN A 280 -2.56 -8.90 10.08
N ASN A 281 -2.00 -7.80 10.60
CA ASN A 281 -2.50 -7.05 11.74
C ASN A 281 -2.46 -5.54 11.42
N PRO A 282 -3.31 -5.08 10.47
CA PRO A 282 -3.22 -3.74 9.95
C PRO A 282 -3.56 -2.69 11.01
N PRO A 283 -2.81 -1.58 11.06
CA PRO A 283 -3.19 -0.41 11.83
C PRO A 283 -4.48 0.21 11.33
N ASP A 284 -5.14 0.99 12.18
CA ASP A 284 -6.33 1.74 11.79
C ASP A 284 -6.05 2.65 10.58
N GLY A 285 -6.92 2.61 9.59
CA GLY A 285 -6.79 3.41 8.36
C GLY A 285 -5.72 2.92 7.37
N PHE A 286 -5.12 1.72 7.60
CA PHE A 286 -4.05 1.21 6.75
C PHE A 286 -4.45 1.06 5.28
N GLY A 287 -5.62 0.49 4.99
CA GLY A 287 -6.14 0.37 3.62
C GLY A 287 -6.45 1.74 2.99
N GLN A 288 -6.94 2.71 3.78
CA GLN A 288 -7.17 4.07 3.30
C GLN A 288 -5.84 4.77 2.94
N MET A 289 -4.79 4.60 3.74
CA MET A 289 -3.46 5.13 3.45
C MET A 289 -2.92 4.60 2.11
N ILE A 290 -3.11 3.32 1.83
CA ILE A 290 -2.69 2.72 0.55
C ILE A 290 -3.50 3.33 -0.61
N PHE A 291 -4.81 3.51 -0.43
CA PHE A 291 -5.66 4.16 -1.43
C PHE A 291 -5.24 5.61 -1.69
N ASP A 292 -5.02 6.41 -0.64
CA ASP A 292 -4.60 7.81 -0.75
C ASP A 292 -3.26 7.94 -1.50
N TRP A 293 -2.34 6.99 -1.28
CA TRP A 293 -1.09 6.93 -2.03
C TRP A 293 -1.33 6.58 -3.51
N LEU A 294 -2.20 5.62 -3.82
CA LEU A 294 -2.55 5.29 -5.21
C LEU A 294 -3.22 6.49 -5.91
N ALA A 295 -4.11 7.18 -5.20
CA ALA A 295 -4.78 8.38 -5.70
C ALA A 295 -3.78 9.50 -6.03
N LEU A 296 -2.76 9.67 -5.17
CA LEU A 296 -1.68 10.64 -5.40
C LEU A 296 -0.85 10.28 -6.64
N VAL A 297 -0.47 8.99 -6.79
CA VAL A 297 0.48 8.56 -7.84
C VAL A 297 -0.18 8.46 -9.21
N PHE A 298 -1.43 8.02 -9.26
CA PHE A 298 -2.16 7.77 -10.49
C PHE A 298 -3.25 8.79 -10.81
N GLU A 299 -3.41 9.81 -9.96
CA GLU A 299 -4.45 10.86 -10.10
C GLU A 299 -5.86 10.24 -10.19
N VAL A 300 -6.15 9.27 -9.31
CA VAL A 300 -7.48 8.63 -9.23
C VAL A 300 -8.39 9.50 -8.38
N GLU A 301 -9.52 9.94 -8.93
CA GLU A 301 -10.53 10.79 -8.28
C GLU A 301 -11.72 9.98 -7.71
#